data_2d6a48324ac7d60a9d69200f2eca4b88
#
_entry.id   2d6a48324ac7d60a9d69200f2eca4b88
#
_cell.length_a   1.000
_cell.length_b   1.000
_cell.length_c   1.000
_cell.angle_alpha   90.00
_cell.angle_beta   90.00
_cell.angle_gamma   90.00
#
_symmetry.space_group_name_H-M   'P 1'
#
loop_
_entity.id
_entity.type
_entity.pdbx_description
1 polymer ?
#
loop_
_entity_poly.entity_id
_entity_poly.type
_entity_poly.pdbx_seq_one_letter_code
_entity_poly.pdbx_strand_id
1 'polypeptide(L)' 'MPDATIHTTGPVLEQLSPVLYRAALPNGKRILAHLSRPLARAGARFAPGTVVVMELTPYDFEQARILRAAGDPPHPAPST' A
#
# COMPACT_ATOMS: atom_id res chain seq x y z
N MET A 1 -5.98 -13.47 18.36
CA MET A 1 -5.66 -13.23 18.02
C MET A 1 -5.57 -12.72 17.26
N PRO A 2 -5.28 -12.56 16.91
CA PRO A 2 -5.35 -11.84 16.23
C PRO A 2 -5.04 -11.73 15.03
N ASP A 3 -5.09 -11.00 14.49
CA ASP A 3 -4.87 -10.77 13.30
C ASP A 3 -3.61 -10.87 12.92
N ALA A 4 -3.24 -11.50 12.07
CA ALA A 4 -1.99 -11.69 11.63
C ALA A 4 -1.78 -10.89 10.38
N THR A 5 -2.07 -9.67 10.41
CA THR A 5 -1.78 -8.84 9.25
C THR A 5 -0.28 -8.62 9.14
N ILE A 6 0.20 -8.61 7.92
CA ILE A 6 1.61 -8.42 7.64
C ILE A 6 1.78 -7.09 6.96
N HIS A 7 2.67 -6.26 7.48
CA HIS A 7 2.98 -5.00 6.86
C HIS A 7 4.30 -5.11 6.12
N THR A 8 4.33 -4.58 4.91
CA THR A 8 5.54 -4.61 4.11
C THR A 8 5.58 -3.36 3.26
N THR A 9 6.69 -3.14 2.59
CA THR A 9 6.81 -2.01 1.68
C THR A 9 7.21 -2.52 0.32
N GLY A 10 6.89 -1.76 -0.69
CA GLY A 10 7.29 -2.09 -2.04
C GLY A 10 6.87 -1.02 -3.00
N PRO A 11 7.45 -1.01 -4.19
CA PRO A 11 7.12 0.02 -5.17
C PRO A 11 5.83 -0.28 -5.89
N VAL A 12 5.10 0.76 -6.23
CA VAL A 12 3.98 0.68 -7.12
C VAL A 12 4.55 0.55 -8.52
N LEU A 13 4.05 -0.39 -9.29
CA LEU A 13 4.53 -0.62 -10.65
C LEU A 13 3.67 0.09 -11.68
N GLU A 14 2.35 0.05 -11.49
CA GLU A 14 1.44 0.74 -12.40
C GLU A 14 0.09 0.90 -11.75
N GLN A 15 -0.67 1.85 -12.26
CA GLN A 15 -2.03 2.08 -11.78
C GLN A 15 -2.98 1.39 -12.73
N LEU A 16 -3.84 0.54 -12.19
CA LEU A 16 -4.80 -0.21 -12.98
C LEU A 16 -6.17 0.46 -12.98
N SER A 17 -6.51 1.14 -11.90
CA SER A 17 -7.75 1.88 -11.81
C SER A 17 -7.55 2.97 -10.75
N PRO A 18 -8.51 3.85 -10.57
CA PRO A 18 -8.33 4.91 -9.57
C PRO A 18 -8.01 4.41 -8.17
N VAL A 19 -8.38 3.18 -7.84
CA VAL A 19 -8.15 2.65 -6.51
C VAL A 19 -7.34 1.36 -6.51
N LEU A 20 -6.87 0.91 -7.68
CA LEU A 20 -6.16 -0.36 -7.78
C LEU A 20 -4.83 -0.18 -8.47
N TYR A 21 -3.79 -0.74 -7.88
CA TYR A 21 -2.44 -0.65 -8.39
C TYR A 21 -1.82 -2.02 -8.43
N ARG A 22 -0.81 -2.17 -9.27
CA ARG A 22 0.06 -3.33 -9.22
C ARG A 22 1.32 -2.91 -8.49
N ALA A 23 1.73 -3.70 -7.52
CA ALA A 23 2.91 -3.38 -6.73
C ALA A 23 3.78 -4.62 -6.60
N ALA A 24 5.02 -4.43 -6.20
CA ALA A 24 5.94 -5.53 -6.00
C ALA A 24 6.27 -5.69 -4.52
N LEU A 25 6.39 -6.92 -4.08
CA LEU A 25 6.83 -7.22 -2.73
C LEU A 25 8.36 -7.29 -2.70
N PRO A 26 8.96 -7.23 -1.51
CA PRO A 26 10.41 -7.30 -1.42
C PRO A 26 11.01 -8.55 -2.05
N ASN A 27 10.27 -9.64 -2.10
CA ASN A 27 10.76 -10.86 -2.74
C ASN A 27 10.57 -10.86 -4.24
N GLY A 28 10.09 -9.74 -4.80
CA GLY A 28 9.90 -9.64 -6.24
C GLY A 28 8.54 -10.07 -6.74
N LYS A 29 7.71 -10.60 -5.86
CA LYS A 29 6.38 -11.05 -6.29
C LYS A 29 5.51 -9.83 -6.59
N ARG A 30 4.78 -9.89 -7.70
CA ARG A 30 3.85 -8.82 -8.05
C ARG A 30 2.48 -9.15 -7.52
N ILE A 31 1.83 -8.16 -6.94
CA ILE A 31 0.52 -8.34 -6.35
C ILE A 31 -0.37 -7.18 -6.73
N LEU A 32 -1.66 -7.35 -6.48
CA LEU A 32 -2.61 -6.26 -6.64
C LEU A 32 -2.71 -5.53 -5.31
N ALA A 33 -2.67 -4.21 -5.36
CA ALA A 33 -2.73 -3.40 -4.16
C ALA A 33 -3.80 -2.35 -4.35
N HIS A 34 -4.77 -2.31 -3.46
CA HIS A 34 -5.83 -1.33 -3.56
C HIS A 34 -5.68 -0.29 -2.45
N LEU A 35 -6.21 0.88 -2.68
CA LEU A 35 -6.11 1.94 -1.69
C LEU A 35 -6.96 1.60 -0.48
N SER A 36 -6.45 1.96 0.70
CA SER A 36 -7.26 1.90 1.89
C SER A 36 -8.40 2.91 1.75
N ARG A 37 -9.44 2.78 2.56
CA ARG A 37 -10.57 3.69 2.45
C ARG A 37 -10.20 5.15 2.61
N PRO A 38 -9.39 5.52 3.60
CA PRO A 38 -9.01 6.92 3.73
C PRO A 38 -8.29 7.44 2.49
N LEU A 39 -7.42 6.63 1.90
CA LEU A 39 -6.70 7.05 0.70
C LEU A 39 -7.65 7.17 -0.49
N ALA A 40 -8.56 6.23 -0.62
CA ALA A 40 -9.52 6.28 -1.71
C ALA A 40 -10.41 7.51 -1.60
N ARG A 41 -10.82 7.84 -0.39
CA ARG A 41 -11.64 9.02 -0.18
C ARG A 41 -10.88 10.31 -0.47
N ALA A 42 -9.60 10.31 -0.17
CA ALA A 42 -8.77 11.48 -0.42
C ALA A 42 -8.36 11.59 -1.88
N GLY A 43 -8.68 10.60 -2.70
CA GLY A 43 -8.25 10.63 -4.10
C GLY A 43 -6.76 10.47 -4.25
N ALA A 44 -6.13 9.74 -3.35
CA ALA A 44 -4.69 9.59 -3.37
C ALA A 44 -4.22 8.89 -4.64
N ARG A 45 -3.06 9.29 -5.12
CA ARG A 45 -2.46 8.68 -6.30
C ARG A 45 -1.00 8.48 -6.06
N PHE A 46 -0.45 7.41 -6.63
CA PHE A 46 0.95 7.10 -6.49
C PHE A 46 1.53 6.85 -7.87
N ALA A 47 2.60 7.55 -8.18
CA ALA A 47 3.27 7.37 -9.46
C ALA A 47 4.05 6.05 -9.46
N PRO A 48 4.27 5.46 -10.62
CA PRO A 48 5.09 4.26 -10.70
C PRO A 48 6.45 4.50 -10.06
N GLY A 49 6.89 3.55 -9.27
CA GLY A 49 8.15 3.67 -8.56
C GLY A 49 8.00 4.18 -7.13
N THR A 50 6.84 4.70 -6.78
CA THR A 50 6.62 5.17 -5.41
C THR A 50 6.58 3.96 -4.49
N VAL A 51 7.37 4.00 -3.42
CA VAL A 51 7.34 2.94 -2.42
C VAL A 51 6.21 3.22 -1.45
N VAL A 52 5.37 2.23 -1.22
CA VAL A 52 4.22 2.38 -0.34
C VAL A 52 4.24 1.33 0.74
N VAL A 53 3.60 1.63 1.85
CA VAL A 53 3.41 0.67 2.93
C VAL A 53 2.12 -0.07 2.66
N MET A 54 2.20 -1.39 2.67
CA MET A 54 1.07 -2.24 2.33
C MET A 54 0.77 -3.20 3.44
N GLU A 55 -0.49 -3.60 3.54
CA GLU A 55 -0.95 -4.56 4.52
C GLU A 55 -1.49 -5.78 3.79
N LEU A 56 -1.00 -6.95 4.16
CA LEU A 56 -1.47 -8.21 3.61
C LEU A 56 -1.99 -9.08 4.73
N THR A 57 -2.79 -10.08 4.39
CA THR A 57 -3.22 -11.05 5.36
C THR A 57 -2.65 -12.40 4.98
N PRO A 58 -2.54 -13.33 5.95
CA PRO A 58 -2.06 -14.68 5.63
C PRO A 58 -2.97 -15.43 4.69
N TYR A 59 -4.19 -14.97 4.55
CA TYR A 59 -5.16 -15.67 3.71
C TYR A 59 -5.06 -15.29 2.25
N ASP A 60 -4.45 -14.16 1.95
CA ASP A 60 -4.40 -13.71 0.57
C ASP A 60 -3.14 -12.90 0.36
N PHE A 61 -2.09 -13.54 -0.10
CA PHE A 61 -0.85 -12.85 -0.36
C PHE A 61 -0.77 -12.28 -1.77
N GLU A 62 -1.87 -12.35 -2.52
CA GLU A 62 -1.88 -11.79 -3.85
C GLU A 62 -2.54 -10.43 -3.89
N GLN A 63 -3.10 -10.00 -2.79
CA GLN A 63 -3.73 -8.70 -2.69
C GLN A 63 -3.27 -8.01 -1.44
N ALA A 64 -3.14 -6.72 -1.53
CA ALA A 64 -2.71 -5.92 -0.39
C ALA A 64 -3.51 -4.64 -0.35
N ARG A 65 -3.46 -3.98 0.79
CA ARG A 65 -4.08 -2.68 0.97
C ARG A 65 -2.97 -1.66 1.15
N ILE A 66 -2.99 -0.60 0.37
CA ILE A 66 -2.00 0.45 0.50
C ILE A 66 -2.43 1.37 1.63
N LEU A 67 -1.57 1.54 2.62
CA LEU A 67 -1.87 2.35 3.78
C LEU A 67 -1.34 3.77 3.66
N ARG A 68 -0.18 3.93 3.04
CA ARG A 68 0.41 5.25 2.84
C ARG A 68 1.70 5.11 2.04
N ALA A 69 2.24 6.23 1.61
CA ALA A 69 3.55 6.22 0.97
C ALA A 69 4.61 5.98 2.04
N ALA A 70 5.60 5.18 1.73
CA ALA A 70 6.60 4.81 2.73
C ALA A 70 7.43 6.01 3.17
N GLY A 71 7.60 6.98 2.31
CA GLY A 71 8.39 8.14 2.69
C GLY A 71 7.67 9.16 3.54
N ASP A 72 6.34 9.00 3.68
CA ASP A 72 5.57 9.95 4.47
C ASP A 72 5.66 9.61 5.93
N PRO A 73 5.68 10.58 6.79
CA PRO A 73 5.63 10.31 8.22
C PRO A 73 4.27 9.68 8.52
N PRO A 74 4.19 8.85 9.50
CA PRO A 74 2.98 8.21 9.85
C PRO A 74 1.94 9.21 10.14
N HIS A 75 2.22 10.33 10.67
CA HIS A 75 1.33 11.29 10.75
C HIS A 75 1.95 12.43 11.24
N PRO A 76 1.47 13.39 10.91
CA PRO A 76 2.03 14.55 11.07
C PRO A 76 1.97 14.93 12.35
N ALA A 77 2.76 14.83 12.86
CA ALA A 77 2.83 15.24 13.93
C ALA A 77 2.77 16.55 13.94
N PRO A 78 2.28 17.01 14.41
CA PRO A 78 2.13 18.28 14.32
C PRO A 78 3.11 18.89 14.95
N SER A 79 3.62 18.91 15.08
CA SER A 79 4.32 19.36 15.59
C SER A 79 4.66 19.97 15.77
N THR A 80 4.65 20.24 15.87
CA THR A 80 5.09 20.74 15.98
C THR A 80 5.16 21.21 16.20
#